data_66b2e69962e917fc258c72caa1596e2f
#
_entry.id   66b2e69962e917fc258c72caa1596e2f
#
_cell.length_a   1.000
_cell.length_b   1.000
_cell.length_c   1.000
_cell.angle_alpha   90.00
_cell.angle_beta   90.00
_cell.angle_gamma   90.00
#
_symmetry.space_group_name_H-M   'P 1'
#
loop_
_entity.id
_entity.type
_entity.pdbx_description
1 polymer ?
#
loop_
_entity_poly.entity_id
_entity_poly.type
_entity_poly.pdbx_seq_one_letter_code
_entity_poly.pdbx_strand_id
1 'polypeptide(L)'
;TRNIASTNIESVEVVTGVPSAEYGDISSGVVKISTRKGKTPYTLVLSTNPRTKQISASKGFDLGTDRGVLNSSVEYTRAMKNPTSPYSSYSRTGIALNYQNTFAKVLRFNFGVTANIGGMNTEDDPDAQVGEWEKVRDNALRANTSLKWLLNKPWITCVDFDASLSYADKLARRHTYQSSATETPAVHAESEGYYIAEMLPATFYTTRNIDSKQLDYAANLKATWVRSWGDVHSNAKIGASWRANGNVGEGEYYAAPPLAPD
;
A
#
# COMPACT_ATOMS: atom_id res chain seq x y z
N THR A 1 -7.10 0.61 -0.53
CA THR A 1 -7.73 -0.65 -0.93
C THR A 1 -7.06 -1.31 -2.13
N ARG A 2 -6.34 -0.57 -2.99
CA ARG A 2 -5.67 -1.14 -4.19
C ARG A 2 -4.60 -2.19 -3.89
N ASN A 3 -4.12 -2.28 -2.66
CA ASN A 3 -3.00 -3.13 -2.26
C ASN A 3 -3.42 -4.40 -1.50
N ILE A 4 -4.69 -4.75 -1.48
CA ILE A 4 -5.20 -5.98 -0.87
C ILE A 4 -5.90 -6.78 -1.96
N ALA A 5 -5.47 -8.03 -2.15
CA ALA A 5 -6.12 -8.93 -3.09
C ALA A 5 -7.58 -9.17 -2.66
N SER A 6 -8.51 -8.96 -3.58
CA SER A 6 -9.94 -9.09 -3.29
C SER A 6 -10.31 -10.50 -2.84
N THR A 7 -9.61 -11.51 -3.32
CA THR A 7 -9.78 -12.92 -2.97
C THR A 7 -9.33 -13.26 -1.55
N ASN A 8 -8.52 -12.40 -0.92
CA ASN A 8 -8.03 -12.58 0.46
C ASN A 8 -8.85 -11.81 1.49
N ILE A 9 -9.87 -11.08 1.07
CA ILE A 9 -10.76 -10.35 1.98
C ILE A 9 -11.83 -11.30 2.50
N GLU A 10 -11.98 -11.37 3.82
CA GLU A 10 -13.06 -12.09 4.50
C GLU A 10 -14.25 -11.16 4.76
N SER A 11 -13.97 -9.98 5.30
CA SER A 11 -14.99 -8.98 5.60
C SER A 11 -14.47 -7.56 5.49
N VAL A 12 -15.38 -6.66 5.16
CA VAL A 12 -15.15 -5.21 5.19
C VAL A 12 -16.19 -4.63 6.14
N GLU A 13 -15.73 -4.04 7.22
CA GLU A 13 -16.55 -3.34 8.19
C GLU A 13 -16.34 -1.83 8.00
N VAL A 14 -17.43 -1.10 7.81
CA VAL A 14 -17.40 0.35 7.67
C VAL A 14 -18.08 0.95 8.90
N VAL A 15 -17.30 1.62 9.73
CA VAL A 15 -17.80 2.35 10.89
C VAL A 15 -18.00 3.80 10.47
N THR A 16 -19.26 4.22 10.39
CA THR A 16 -19.65 5.59 10.05
C THR A 16 -20.03 6.37 11.33
N GLY A 17 -19.83 7.67 11.32
CA GLY A 17 -20.09 8.54 12.48
C GLY A 17 -18.83 8.79 13.31
N VAL A 18 -19.01 9.06 14.58
CA VAL A 18 -17.90 9.31 15.51
C VAL A 18 -17.32 7.96 15.96
N PRO A 19 -16.12 7.58 15.50
CA PRO A 19 -15.50 6.35 15.94
C PRO A 19 -15.21 6.37 17.44
N SER A 20 -15.07 5.19 18.04
CA SER A 20 -14.60 5.07 19.42
C SER A 20 -13.26 5.80 19.60
N ALA A 21 -13.04 6.37 20.78
CA ALA A 21 -11.78 7.01 21.17
C ALA A 21 -10.53 6.11 20.97
N GLU A 22 -10.71 4.81 20.80
CA GLU A 22 -9.64 3.86 20.45
C GLU A 22 -8.99 4.15 19.11
N TYR A 23 -9.68 4.82 18.19
CA TYR A 23 -9.18 5.16 16.85
C TYR A 23 -8.54 6.54 16.74
N GLY A 24 -8.46 7.29 17.85
CA GLY A 24 -7.92 8.66 17.90
C GLY A 24 -8.85 9.68 17.23
N ASP A 25 -8.29 10.80 16.77
CA ASP A 25 -9.03 11.95 16.21
C ASP A 25 -9.54 11.71 14.76
N ILE A 26 -10.19 10.59 14.51
CA ILE A 26 -10.77 10.30 13.20
C ILE A 26 -12.21 10.79 13.17
N SER A 27 -12.49 11.81 12.37
CA SER A 27 -13.81 12.43 12.22
C SER A 27 -14.67 11.86 11.08
N SER A 28 -14.07 11.11 10.16
CA SER A 28 -14.72 10.71 8.89
C SER A 28 -15.15 9.23 8.80
N GLY A 29 -14.91 8.45 9.87
CA GLY A 29 -15.21 7.02 9.89
C GLY A 29 -14.00 6.13 9.64
N VAL A 30 -14.17 4.83 9.89
CA VAL A 30 -13.11 3.81 9.81
C VAL A 30 -13.56 2.69 8.90
N VAL A 31 -12.70 2.30 7.96
CA VAL A 31 -12.89 1.08 7.16
C VAL A 31 -11.92 0.02 7.69
N LYS A 32 -12.48 -1.04 8.24
CA LYS A 32 -11.73 -2.18 8.76
C LYS A 32 -11.85 -3.35 7.79
N ILE A 33 -10.72 -3.79 7.27
CA ILE A 33 -10.65 -4.91 6.35
C ILE A 33 -10.05 -6.10 7.08
N SER A 34 -10.80 -7.20 7.13
CA SER A 34 -10.31 -8.46 7.68
C SER A 34 -9.96 -9.41 6.55
N THR A 35 -8.78 -10.00 6.62
CA THR A 35 -8.33 -11.02 5.68
C THR A 35 -8.77 -12.40 6.14
N ARG A 36 -8.94 -13.32 5.19
CA ARG A 36 -9.35 -14.70 5.46
C ARG A 36 -8.41 -15.37 6.47
N LYS A 37 -9.03 -16.03 7.44
CA LYS A 37 -8.36 -16.72 8.54
C LYS A 37 -8.82 -18.17 8.58
N GLY A 38 -7.96 -19.05 9.05
CA GLY A 38 -8.29 -20.46 9.22
C GLY A 38 -7.95 -21.33 8.01
N LYS A 39 -8.21 -22.62 8.15
CA LYS A 39 -8.00 -23.61 7.10
C LYS A 39 -8.98 -23.36 5.95
N THR A 40 -8.46 -23.18 4.75
CA THR A 40 -9.27 -23.01 3.54
C THR A 40 -8.78 -23.99 2.45
N PRO A 41 -9.68 -24.49 1.59
CA PRO A 41 -9.28 -25.31 0.45
C PRO A 41 -8.45 -24.52 -0.54
N TYR A 42 -7.87 -25.20 -1.52
CA TYR A 42 -7.32 -24.55 -2.70
C TYR A 42 -8.44 -23.78 -3.41
N THR A 43 -8.19 -22.53 -3.67
CA THR A 43 -9.11 -21.67 -4.41
C THR A 43 -8.36 -21.05 -5.57
N LEU A 44 -8.82 -21.27 -6.78
CA LEU A 44 -8.36 -20.64 -7.99
C LEU A 44 -9.49 -19.76 -8.53
N VAL A 45 -9.20 -18.50 -8.76
CA VAL A 45 -10.16 -17.54 -9.32
C VAL A 45 -9.58 -16.96 -10.60
N LEU A 46 -10.33 -17.12 -11.68
CA LEU A 46 -10.05 -16.50 -12.98
C LEU A 46 -11.16 -15.49 -13.24
N SER A 47 -10.79 -14.25 -13.42
CA SER A 47 -11.73 -13.18 -13.75
C SER A 47 -11.25 -12.48 -15.01
N THR A 48 -12.13 -12.32 -15.97
CA THR A 48 -11.84 -11.65 -17.23
C THR A 48 -13.00 -10.77 -17.64
N ASN A 49 -12.67 -9.56 -18.02
CA ASN A 49 -13.55 -8.64 -18.72
C ASN A 49 -12.73 -7.92 -19.80
N PRO A 50 -13.34 -7.13 -20.69
CA PRO A 50 -12.60 -6.48 -21.78
C PRO A 50 -11.39 -5.64 -21.30
N ARG A 51 -11.47 -5.04 -20.13
CA ARG A 51 -10.41 -4.14 -19.61
C ARG A 51 -9.49 -4.80 -18.58
N THR A 52 -9.94 -5.85 -17.90
CA THR A 52 -9.17 -6.42 -16.78
C THR A 52 -9.12 -7.94 -16.89
N LYS A 53 -7.95 -8.48 -16.72
CA LYS A 53 -7.70 -9.92 -16.60
C LYS A 53 -7.01 -10.17 -15.27
N GLN A 54 -7.52 -11.12 -14.51
CA GLN A 54 -7.03 -11.45 -13.17
C GLN A 54 -6.99 -12.96 -12.98
N ILE A 55 -5.92 -13.42 -12.40
CA ILE A 55 -5.76 -14.78 -11.92
C ILE A 55 -5.30 -14.72 -10.47
N SER A 56 -5.93 -15.50 -9.60
CA SER A 56 -5.48 -15.61 -8.22
C SER A 56 -5.60 -17.04 -7.72
N ALA A 57 -4.67 -17.43 -6.88
CA ALA A 57 -4.66 -18.70 -6.18
C ALA A 57 -4.47 -18.45 -4.69
N SER A 58 -5.21 -19.17 -3.87
CA SER A 58 -5.08 -19.08 -2.40
C SER A 58 -5.30 -20.41 -1.73
N LYS A 59 -4.68 -20.57 -0.55
CA LYS A 59 -4.85 -21.72 0.32
C LYS A 59 -4.53 -21.37 1.77
N GLY A 60 -5.32 -21.95 2.70
CA GLY A 60 -5.03 -21.99 4.14
C GLY A 60 -4.51 -23.38 4.53
N PHE A 61 -3.28 -23.43 4.99
CA PHE A 61 -2.59 -24.62 5.46
C PHE A 61 -2.76 -24.74 6.98
N ASP A 62 -3.32 -25.85 7.41
CA ASP A 62 -3.30 -26.27 8.81
C ASP A 62 -1.94 -26.92 9.09
N LEU A 63 -1.15 -26.28 9.95
CA LEU A 63 0.19 -26.75 10.27
C LEU A 63 0.20 -27.85 11.35
N GLY A 64 -0.98 -28.23 11.80
CA GLY A 64 -1.20 -29.28 12.81
C GLY A 64 -1.45 -28.72 14.20
N THR A 65 -1.61 -29.63 15.16
CA THR A 65 -1.93 -29.32 16.55
C THR A 65 -0.90 -28.34 17.14
N ASP A 66 -1.40 -27.23 17.67
CA ASP A 66 -0.61 -26.16 18.32
C ASP A 66 0.36 -25.38 17.43
N ARG A 67 0.39 -25.64 16.10
CA ARG A 67 1.28 -24.94 15.15
C ARG A 67 0.58 -23.82 14.37
N GLY A 68 -0.76 -23.75 14.49
CA GLY A 68 -1.54 -22.69 13.88
C GLY A 68 -1.85 -22.93 12.41
N VAL A 69 -2.23 -21.85 11.72
CA VAL A 69 -2.66 -21.86 10.33
C VAL A 69 -1.88 -20.81 9.54
N LEU A 70 -1.43 -21.19 8.36
CA LEU A 70 -0.78 -20.31 7.39
C LEU A 70 -1.69 -20.15 6.19
N ASN A 71 -2.16 -18.95 5.92
CA ASN A 71 -2.85 -18.59 4.68
C ASN A 71 -1.87 -17.95 3.71
N SER A 72 -1.89 -18.41 2.47
CA SER A 72 -1.11 -17.85 1.38
C SER A 72 -2.01 -17.51 0.21
N SER A 73 -1.74 -16.40 -0.46
CA SER A 73 -2.39 -16.04 -1.70
C SER A 73 -1.43 -15.36 -2.66
N VAL A 74 -1.62 -15.63 -3.93
CA VAL A 74 -0.91 -14.97 -5.05
C VAL A 74 -1.97 -14.50 -6.04
N GLU A 75 -1.83 -13.29 -6.50
CA GLU A 75 -2.74 -12.68 -7.48
C GLU A 75 -1.91 -11.96 -8.54
N TYR A 76 -2.29 -12.15 -9.79
CA TYR A 76 -1.80 -11.33 -10.91
C TYR A 76 -2.98 -10.65 -11.58
N THR A 77 -2.86 -9.35 -11.76
CA THR A 77 -3.88 -8.52 -12.43
C THR A 77 -3.22 -7.70 -13.52
N ARG A 78 -3.81 -7.73 -14.71
CA ARG A 78 -3.49 -6.82 -15.80
C ARG A 78 -4.76 -6.05 -16.19
N ALA A 79 -4.66 -4.74 -16.24
CA ALA A 79 -5.75 -3.86 -16.66
C ALA A 79 -5.28 -2.95 -17.78
N MET A 80 -6.17 -2.67 -18.73
CA MET A 80 -5.94 -1.76 -19.86
C MET A 80 -6.97 -0.63 -19.82
N LYS A 81 -6.54 0.58 -20.10
CA LYS A 81 -7.45 1.74 -20.13
C LYS A 81 -8.49 1.58 -21.25
N ASN A 82 -8.05 1.15 -22.41
CA ASN A 82 -8.89 0.87 -23.58
C ASN A 82 -8.48 -0.48 -24.20
N PRO A 83 -9.40 -1.43 -24.41
CA PRO A 83 -9.10 -2.70 -25.06
C PRO A 83 -8.66 -2.57 -26.51
N THR A 84 -9.13 -1.54 -27.21
CA THR A 84 -8.80 -1.27 -28.63
C THR A 84 -7.52 -0.45 -28.81
N SER A 85 -7.01 0.14 -27.72
CA SER A 85 -5.76 0.91 -27.69
C SER A 85 -4.94 0.44 -26.50
N PRO A 86 -4.16 -0.65 -26.63
CA PRO A 86 -3.50 -1.32 -25.49
C PRO A 86 -2.27 -0.58 -24.96
N TYR A 87 -1.97 0.60 -25.48
CA TYR A 87 -0.78 1.39 -25.14
C TYR A 87 -0.73 1.85 -23.67
N SER A 88 -1.87 1.91 -22.99
CA SER A 88 -1.91 2.19 -21.57
C SER A 88 -2.37 0.97 -20.77
N SER A 89 -1.47 0.39 -20.00
CA SER A 89 -1.73 -0.80 -19.21
C SER A 89 -1.17 -0.69 -17.80
N TYR A 90 -1.84 -1.36 -16.88
CA TYR A 90 -1.42 -1.55 -15.51
C TYR A 90 -1.26 -3.04 -15.25
N SER A 91 -0.18 -3.43 -14.61
CA SER A 91 0.01 -4.81 -14.15
C SER A 91 0.47 -4.85 -12.70
N ARG A 92 0.00 -5.83 -11.95
CA ARG A 92 0.37 -6.02 -10.56
C ARG A 92 0.37 -7.49 -10.19
N THR A 93 1.43 -7.91 -9.50
CA THR A 93 1.51 -9.17 -8.77
C THR A 93 1.38 -8.89 -7.29
N GLY A 94 0.40 -9.49 -6.64
CA GLY A 94 0.19 -9.44 -5.21
C GLY A 94 0.51 -10.78 -4.58
N ILE A 95 1.25 -10.77 -3.47
CA ILE A 95 1.54 -11.95 -2.66
C ILE A 95 1.14 -11.59 -1.23
N ALA A 96 0.35 -12.46 -0.60
CA ALA A 96 0.01 -12.29 0.81
C ALA A 96 0.22 -13.60 1.58
N LEU A 97 0.84 -13.46 2.74
CA LEU A 97 1.02 -14.51 3.72
C LEU A 97 0.41 -14.04 5.04
N ASN A 98 -0.35 -14.89 5.68
CA ASN A 98 -0.94 -14.61 6.98
C ASN A 98 -0.81 -15.85 7.86
N TYR A 99 -0.09 -15.71 8.95
CA TYR A 99 0.07 -16.76 9.96
C TYR A 99 -0.72 -16.39 11.20
N GLN A 100 -1.44 -17.35 11.76
CA GLN A 100 -2.13 -17.20 13.04
C GLN A 100 -1.95 -18.43 13.90
N ASN A 101 -1.78 -18.19 15.19
CA ASN A 101 -1.72 -19.25 16.20
C ASN A 101 -2.30 -18.78 17.54
N THR A 102 -2.71 -19.74 18.36
CA THR A 102 -3.13 -19.49 19.74
C THR A 102 -2.32 -20.39 20.66
N PHE A 103 -1.29 -19.84 21.28
CA PHE A 103 -0.41 -20.54 22.19
C PHE A 103 -1.06 -20.69 23.57
N ALA A 104 -1.01 -21.88 24.11
CA ALA A 104 -1.51 -22.22 25.45
C ALA A 104 -2.95 -21.71 25.73
N LYS A 105 -3.76 -21.52 24.69
CA LYS A 105 -5.13 -20.97 24.72
C LYS A 105 -5.25 -19.53 25.30
N VAL A 106 -4.15 -18.91 25.66
CA VAL A 106 -4.12 -17.56 26.27
C VAL A 106 -3.46 -16.50 25.42
N LEU A 107 -2.57 -16.89 24.52
CA LEU A 107 -1.82 -15.97 23.68
C LEU A 107 -2.23 -16.15 22.21
N ARG A 108 -2.98 -15.20 21.68
CA ARG A 108 -3.35 -15.15 20.25
C ARG A 108 -2.33 -14.31 19.50
N PHE A 109 -1.73 -14.91 18.50
CA PHE A 109 -0.74 -14.28 17.65
C PHE A 109 -1.21 -14.29 16.19
N ASN A 110 -1.11 -13.15 15.51
CA ASN A 110 -1.28 -13.04 14.08
C ASN A 110 -0.09 -12.27 13.50
N PHE A 111 0.38 -12.74 12.36
CA PHE A 111 1.41 -12.07 11.58
C PHE A 111 1.03 -12.13 10.11
N GLY A 112 1.02 -10.99 9.46
CA GLY A 112 0.69 -10.85 8.07
C GLY A 112 1.75 -10.10 7.28
N VAL A 113 2.05 -10.56 6.07
CA VAL A 113 2.90 -9.86 5.10
C VAL A 113 2.18 -9.81 3.78
N THR A 114 2.18 -8.64 3.15
CA THR A 114 1.64 -8.44 1.82
C THR A 114 2.65 -7.67 0.98
N ALA A 115 3.03 -8.25 -0.15
CA ALA A 115 3.89 -7.63 -1.14
C ALA A 115 3.08 -7.40 -2.43
N ASN A 116 3.19 -6.22 -3.00
CA ASN A 116 2.63 -5.85 -4.30
C ASN A 116 3.76 -5.33 -5.17
N ILE A 117 3.90 -5.91 -6.35
CA ILE A 117 4.93 -5.55 -7.32
C ILE A 117 4.22 -5.27 -8.64
N GLY A 118 4.42 -4.07 -9.17
CA GLY A 118 3.77 -3.71 -10.41
C GLY A 118 3.93 -2.25 -10.79
N GLY A 119 3.08 -1.83 -11.71
CA GLY A 119 3.10 -0.47 -12.17
C GLY A 119 2.24 -0.25 -13.40
N MET A 120 2.29 0.96 -13.90
CA MET A 120 1.60 1.41 -15.09
C MET A 120 2.63 1.67 -16.19
N ASN A 121 2.29 1.27 -17.39
CA ASN A 121 3.03 1.60 -18.59
C ASN A 121 2.07 2.21 -19.60
N THR A 122 2.31 3.46 -19.93
CA THR A 122 1.65 4.15 -21.04
C THR A 122 2.72 4.40 -22.09
N GLU A 123 2.63 3.68 -23.19
CA GLU A 123 3.51 3.80 -24.36
C GLU A 123 2.94 4.85 -25.31
N ASP A 124 3.80 5.36 -26.18
CA ASP A 124 3.38 6.22 -27.27
C ASP A 124 2.38 5.50 -28.17
N ASP A 125 1.30 6.20 -28.50
CA ASP A 125 0.32 5.73 -29.47
C ASP A 125 0.85 6.08 -30.87
N PRO A 126 1.19 5.10 -31.71
CA PRO A 126 1.72 5.36 -33.07
C PRO A 126 0.79 6.21 -33.92
N ASP A 127 -0.51 6.15 -33.66
CA ASP A 127 -1.50 6.95 -34.39
C ASP A 127 -1.55 8.40 -33.89
N ALA A 128 -1.15 8.65 -32.65
CA ALA A 128 -1.12 10.00 -32.06
C ALA A 128 0.14 10.78 -32.45
N GLN A 129 1.24 10.11 -32.77
CA GLN A 129 2.53 10.68 -33.22
C GLN A 129 3.11 11.78 -32.30
N VAL A 130 2.86 11.69 -31.01
CA VAL A 130 3.24 12.73 -30.03
C VAL A 130 4.53 12.38 -29.30
N GLY A 131 4.97 11.12 -29.31
CA GLY A 131 6.19 10.66 -28.66
C GLY A 131 6.13 10.70 -27.11
N GLU A 132 4.94 10.74 -26.54
CA GLU A 132 4.74 10.82 -25.08
C GLU A 132 4.60 9.44 -24.45
N TRP A 133 5.22 9.26 -23.28
CA TRP A 133 5.06 8.03 -22.53
C TRP A 133 5.07 8.28 -21.02
N GLU A 134 4.46 7.38 -20.26
CA GLU A 134 4.50 7.39 -18.81
C GLU A 134 4.75 5.98 -18.27
N LYS A 135 5.74 5.83 -17.41
CA LYS A 135 6.07 4.58 -16.74
C LYS A 135 6.04 4.79 -15.23
N VAL A 136 5.22 4.03 -14.55
CA VAL A 136 5.09 4.09 -13.10
C VAL A 136 5.45 2.73 -12.51
N ARG A 137 6.47 2.69 -11.67
CA ARG A 137 6.73 1.58 -10.76
C ARG A 137 5.94 1.87 -9.47
N ASP A 138 5.14 0.91 -9.01
CA ASP A 138 4.33 1.02 -7.78
C ASP A 138 4.45 -0.28 -7.00
N ASN A 139 5.54 -0.39 -6.22
CA ASN A 139 5.79 -1.52 -5.36
C ASN A 139 5.43 -1.17 -3.92
N ALA A 140 4.89 -2.12 -3.19
CA ALA A 140 4.56 -1.93 -1.79
C ALA A 140 4.78 -3.23 -1.01
N LEU A 141 5.36 -3.10 0.17
CA LEU A 141 5.50 -4.16 1.16
C LEU A 141 4.80 -3.70 2.45
N ARG A 142 3.98 -4.58 3.01
CA ARG A 142 3.34 -4.33 4.30
C ARG A 142 3.51 -5.55 5.18
N ALA A 143 3.89 -5.30 6.41
CA ALA A 143 3.91 -6.30 7.47
C ALA A 143 3.05 -5.81 8.64
N ASN A 144 2.30 -6.69 9.23
CA ASN A 144 1.52 -6.40 10.42
C ASN A 144 1.59 -7.57 11.40
N THR A 145 1.60 -7.25 12.66
CA THR A 145 1.51 -8.23 13.73
C THR A 145 0.47 -7.79 14.75
N SER A 146 -0.27 -8.75 15.27
CA SER A 146 -1.12 -8.52 16.44
C SER A 146 -0.96 -9.65 17.44
N LEU A 147 -0.87 -9.27 18.69
CA LEU A 147 -0.69 -10.18 19.81
C LEU A 147 -1.71 -9.81 20.89
N LYS A 148 -2.55 -10.75 21.25
CA LYS A 148 -3.50 -10.60 22.34
C LYS A 148 -3.23 -11.62 23.43
N TRP A 149 -2.84 -11.14 24.59
CA TRP A 149 -2.52 -11.96 25.74
C TRP A 149 -3.61 -11.89 26.80
N LEU A 150 -4.32 -12.99 27.01
CA LEU A 150 -5.38 -13.13 28.00
C LEU A 150 -4.74 -13.54 29.34
N LEU A 151 -4.50 -12.59 30.19
CA LEU A 151 -3.88 -12.79 31.50
C LEU A 151 -4.90 -13.24 32.56
N ASN A 152 -6.13 -12.71 32.49
CA ASN A 152 -7.22 -12.97 33.44
C ASN A 152 -6.81 -12.81 34.91
N LYS A 153 -5.92 -11.83 35.19
CA LYS A 153 -5.48 -11.53 36.57
C LYS A 153 -6.38 -10.47 37.18
N PRO A 154 -6.46 -10.39 38.52
CA PRO A 154 -7.27 -9.36 39.21
C PRO A 154 -6.93 -7.93 38.84
N TRP A 155 -5.68 -7.67 38.47
CA TRP A 155 -5.15 -6.34 38.14
C TRP A 155 -5.05 -6.07 36.64
N ILE A 156 -5.20 -7.09 35.78
CA ILE A 156 -5.21 -6.95 34.33
C ILE A 156 -5.92 -8.13 33.66
N THR A 157 -6.81 -7.85 32.75
CA THR A 157 -7.58 -8.89 32.05
C THR A 157 -6.86 -9.31 30.78
N CYS A 158 -6.45 -8.38 29.93
CA CYS A 158 -5.69 -8.69 28.73
C CYS A 158 -4.76 -7.54 28.33
N VAL A 159 -3.75 -7.90 27.57
CA VAL A 159 -2.84 -6.98 26.87
C VAL A 159 -2.97 -7.24 25.38
N ASP A 160 -3.21 -6.20 24.63
CA ASP A 160 -3.22 -6.21 23.18
C ASP A 160 -2.01 -5.39 22.67
N PHE A 161 -1.25 -5.96 21.76
CA PHE A 161 -0.16 -5.30 21.05
C PHE A 161 -0.38 -5.46 19.56
N ASP A 162 -0.40 -4.34 18.85
CA ASP A 162 -0.50 -4.30 17.40
C ASP A 162 0.64 -3.47 16.84
N ALA A 163 1.30 -3.98 15.81
CA ALA A 163 2.33 -3.24 15.09
C ALA A 163 2.17 -3.41 13.60
N SER A 164 2.51 -2.38 12.85
CA SER A 164 2.49 -2.37 11.38
C SER A 164 3.66 -1.62 10.80
N LEU A 165 4.17 -2.14 9.69
CA LEU A 165 5.18 -1.54 8.84
C LEU A 165 4.64 -1.49 7.42
N SER A 166 4.75 -0.37 6.75
CA SER A 166 4.42 -0.21 5.34
C SER A 166 5.55 0.51 4.63
N TYR A 167 6.05 -0.09 3.57
CA TYR A 167 7.02 0.50 2.67
C TYR A 167 6.42 0.57 1.27
N ALA A 168 6.46 1.74 0.66
CA ALA A 168 6.00 1.95 -0.72
C ALA A 168 7.13 2.57 -1.53
N ASP A 169 7.52 1.90 -2.63
CA ASP A 169 8.52 2.36 -3.60
C ASP A 169 7.78 2.72 -4.89
N LYS A 170 7.64 4.01 -5.12
CA LYS A 170 6.98 4.57 -6.31
C LYS A 170 7.95 5.43 -7.08
N LEU A 171 8.10 5.11 -8.35
CA LEU A 171 8.83 5.93 -9.30
C LEU A 171 7.95 6.16 -10.53
N ALA A 172 7.49 7.39 -10.68
CA ALA A 172 6.77 7.83 -11.87
C ALA A 172 7.74 8.59 -12.79
N ARG A 173 7.86 8.12 -14.03
CA ARG A 173 8.62 8.76 -15.11
C ARG A 173 7.65 9.16 -16.20
N ARG A 174 7.59 10.44 -16.48
CA ARG A 174 6.71 10.99 -17.50
C ARG A 174 7.50 11.78 -18.51
N HIS A 175 7.42 11.37 -19.74
CA HIS A 175 8.01 12.05 -20.89
C HIS A 175 6.91 12.74 -21.66
N THR A 176 6.99 14.06 -21.74
CA THR A 176 5.93 14.88 -22.36
C THR A 176 6.52 15.87 -23.34
N TYR A 177 5.79 16.07 -24.41
CA TYR A 177 6.06 17.11 -25.37
C TYR A 177 5.61 18.46 -24.82
N GLN A 178 6.52 19.42 -24.86
CA GLN A 178 6.26 20.79 -24.48
C GLN A 178 6.26 21.65 -25.73
N SER A 179 5.20 22.43 -25.87
CA SER A 179 5.10 23.44 -26.95
C SER A 179 4.84 24.79 -26.31
N SER A 180 5.75 25.71 -26.51
CA SER A 180 5.65 27.10 -26.08
C SER A 180 5.51 27.99 -27.30
N ALA A 181 4.82 29.12 -27.15
CA ALA A 181 4.73 30.12 -28.23
C ALA A 181 6.08 30.81 -28.51
N THR A 182 6.99 30.75 -27.57
CA THR A 182 8.31 31.40 -27.64
C THR A 182 9.36 30.48 -27.03
N GLU A 183 10.62 30.67 -27.43
CA GLU A 183 11.76 30.06 -26.80
C GLU A 183 11.79 30.38 -25.30
N THR A 184 12.11 29.41 -24.47
CA THR A 184 12.11 29.55 -23.01
C THR A 184 13.55 29.44 -22.51
N PRO A 185 14.04 30.37 -21.68
CA PRO A 185 15.37 30.24 -21.10
C PRO A 185 15.37 29.13 -20.02
N ALA A 186 16.29 28.20 -20.14
CA ALA A 186 16.69 27.34 -19.04
C ALA A 186 17.84 28.02 -18.30
N VAL A 187 17.64 28.28 -17.02
CA VAL A 187 18.62 29.02 -16.21
C VAL A 187 19.25 28.06 -15.22
N HIS A 188 20.59 27.96 -15.27
CA HIS A 188 21.38 27.22 -14.30
C HIS A 188 22.16 28.23 -13.42
N ALA A 189 22.01 28.11 -12.11
CA ALA A 189 22.83 28.91 -11.19
C ALA A 189 24.24 28.31 -11.09
N GLU A 190 25.24 29.09 -11.38
CA GLU A 190 26.66 28.70 -11.21
C GLU A 190 27.24 29.17 -9.89
N SER A 191 26.89 30.37 -9.46
CA SER A 191 27.25 30.94 -8.18
C SER A 191 26.26 32.04 -7.81
N GLU A 192 26.34 32.54 -6.60
CA GLU A 192 25.49 33.64 -6.17
C GLU A 192 25.60 34.86 -7.11
N GLY A 193 24.48 35.14 -7.78
CA GLY A 193 24.42 36.28 -8.73
C GLY A 193 24.87 35.99 -10.16
N TYR A 194 25.35 34.77 -10.47
CA TYR A 194 25.77 34.38 -11.81
C TYR A 194 24.97 33.23 -12.34
N TYR A 195 24.44 33.37 -13.56
CA TYR A 195 23.56 32.39 -14.20
C TYR A 195 24.00 32.14 -15.63
N ILE A 196 24.03 30.88 -16.03
CA ILE A 196 24.11 30.50 -17.43
C ILE A 196 22.66 30.25 -17.91
N ALA A 197 22.28 30.93 -18.97
CA ALA A 197 20.99 30.75 -19.61
C ALA A 197 21.20 30.12 -20.99
N GLU A 198 20.54 28.96 -21.20
CA GLU A 198 20.37 28.36 -22.52
C GLU A 198 18.93 28.61 -23.00
N MET A 199 18.79 28.96 -24.26
CA MET A 199 17.46 29.10 -24.86
C MET A 199 17.00 27.73 -25.33
N LEU A 200 15.96 27.21 -24.70
CA LEU A 200 15.30 26.01 -25.17
C LEU A 200 14.45 26.32 -26.39
N PRO A 201 14.42 25.46 -27.41
CA PRO A 201 13.57 25.65 -28.58
C PRO A 201 12.09 25.75 -28.14
N ALA A 202 11.25 26.36 -28.98
CA ALA A 202 9.80 26.49 -28.72
C ALA A 202 9.09 25.15 -28.51
N THR A 203 9.71 24.07 -29.01
CA THR A 203 9.21 22.69 -28.83
C THR A 203 10.34 21.80 -28.35
N PHE A 204 10.09 21.10 -27.26
CA PHE A 204 11.04 20.15 -26.67
C PHE A 204 10.35 19.10 -25.84
N TYR A 205 11.06 18.01 -25.56
CA TYR A 205 10.58 16.98 -24.64
C TYR A 205 11.18 17.18 -23.25
N THR A 206 10.36 16.97 -22.25
CA THR A 206 10.84 16.92 -20.84
C THR A 206 10.56 15.55 -20.25
N THR A 207 11.48 15.06 -19.43
CA THR A 207 11.28 13.88 -18.63
C THR A 207 11.26 14.25 -17.15
N ARG A 208 10.07 14.20 -16.59
CA ARG A 208 9.82 14.44 -15.15
C ARG A 208 9.86 13.11 -14.42
N ASN A 209 10.62 13.05 -13.34
CA ASN A 209 10.72 11.92 -12.45
C ASN A 209 10.14 12.30 -11.08
N ILE A 210 9.33 11.42 -10.50
CA ILE A 210 8.83 11.57 -9.13
C ILE A 210 9.18 10.28 -8.41
N ASP A 211 10.20 10.32 -7.56
CA ASP A 211 10.66 9.21 -6.73
C ASP A 211 10.15 9.39 -5.30
N SER A 212 9.36 8.44 -4.84
CA SER A 212 8.81 8.43 -3.49
C SER A 212 9.01 7.06 -2.86
N LYS A 213 9.76 7.01 -1.78
CA LYS A 213 10.01 5.81 -0.98
C LYS A 213 9.47 6.03 0.43
N GLN A 214 8.17 5.84 0.55
CA GLN A 214 7.45 6.11 1.78
C GLN A 214 7.59 4.93 2.74
N LEU A 215 7.94 5.24 3.98
CA LEU A 215 8.03 4.30 5.09
C LEU A 215 7.08 4.76 6.20
N ASP A 216 6.11 3.92 6.55
CA ASP A 216 5.17 4.17 7.63
C ASP A 216 5.26 3.04 8.64
N TYR A 217 5.32 3.36 9.92
CA TYR A 217 5.25 2.38 10.98
C TYR A 217 4.42 2.87 12.14
N ALA A 218 3.70 1.93 12.74
CA ALA A 218 2.87 2.19 13.89
C ALA A 218 2.95 1.03 14.88
N ALA A 219 2.91 1.36 16.16
CA ALA A 219 2.78 0.38 17.23
C ALA A 219 1.76 0.88 18.26
N ASN A 220 0.89 -0.02 18.69
CA ASN A 220 -0.11 0.25 19.70
C ASN A 220 -0.02 -0.81 20.79
N LEU A 221 -0.03 -0.37 22.03
CA LEU A 221 -0.09 -1.23 23.21
C LEU A 221 -1.31 -0.83 24.02
N LYS A 222 -2.15 -1.79 24.35
CA LYS A 222 -3.37 -1.56 25.12
C LYS A 222 -3.51 -2.59 26.24
N ALA A 223 -3.71 -2.15 27.45
CA ALA A 223 -4.05 -2.98 28.59
C ALA A 223 -5.54 -2.76 28.93
N THR A 224 -6.26 -3.84 29.10
CA THR A 224 -7.68 -3.82 29.46
C THR A 224 -7.86 -4.48 30.82
N TRP A 225 -8.63 -3.82 31.64
CA TRP A 225 -9.05 -4.29 32.94
C TRP A 225 -10.58 -4.35 33.00
N VAL A 226 -11.10 -5.52 33.29
CA VAL A 226 -12.53 -5.76 33.44
C VAL A 226 -12.78 -6.35 34.82
N ARG A 227 -13.67 -5.74 35.58
CA ARG A 227 -14.04 -6.19 36.92
C ARG A 227 -15.54 -6.05 37.17
N SER A 228 -16.08 -7.01 37.85
CA SER A 228 -17.46 -7.00 38.31
C SER A 228 -17.49 -7.08 39.82
N TRP A 229 -18.27 -6.20 40.47
CA TRP A 229 -18.55 -6.18 41.90
C TRP A 229 -20.07 -6.21 42.07
N GLY A 230 -20.63 -7.38 42.29
CA GLY A 230 -22.08 -7.56 42.26
C GLY A 230 -22.65 -7.14 40.91
N ASP A 231 -23.60 -6.22 40.92
CA ASP A 231 -24.25 -5.70 39.71
C ASP A 231 -23.46 -4.61 38.97
N VAL A 232 -22.35 -4.17 39.55
CA VAL A 232 -21.50 -3.13 38.95
C VAL A 232 -20.42 -3.76 38.07
N HIS A 233 -20.46 -3.46 36.78
CA HIS A 233 -19.46 -3.87 35.82
C HIS A 233 -18.55 -2.70 35.42
N SER A 234 -17.26 -2.81 35.68
CA SER A 234 -16.26 -1.79 35.31
C SER A 234 -15.34 -2.31 34.22
N ASN A 235 -15.12 -1.48 33.21
CA ASN A 235 -14.20 -1.73 32.11
C ASN A 235 -13.29 -0.52 31.94
N ALA A 236 -12.01 -0.69 32.26
CA ALA A 236 -11.00 0.34 32.06
C ALA A 236 -9.99 -0.11 31.01
N LYS A 237 -9.61 0.82 30.15
CA LYS A 237 -8.59 0.59 29.13
C LYS A 237 -7.56 1.70 29.21
N ILE A 238 -6.28 1.32 29.17
CA ILE A 238 -5.15 2.24 29.06
C ILE A 238 -4.29 1.79 27.88
N GLY A 239 -3.78 2.72 27.12
CA GLY A 239 -2.97 2.38 25.97
C GLY A 239 -1.99 3.48 25.62
N ALA A 240 -0.97 3.06 24.85
CA ALA A 240 -0.01 3.93 24.22
C ALA A 240 0.03 3.63 22.73
N SER A 241 0.10 4.67 21.92
CA SER A 241 0.18 4.59 20.47
C SER A 241 1.39 5.38 20.00
N TRP A 242 2.16 4.77 19.11
CA TRP A 242 3.29 5.41 18.46
C TRP A 242 3.17 5.26 16.96
N ARG A 243 3.41 6.35 16.23
CA ARG A 243 3.37 6.38 14.77
C ARG A 243 4.50 7.25 14.27
N ALA A 244 5.14 6.80 13.22
CA ALA A 244 6.06 7.63 12.49
C ALA A 244 5.99 7.31 11.00
N ASN A 245 6.31 8.30 10.19
CA ASN A 245 6.39 8.21 8.75
C ASN A 245 7.62 8.94 8.25
N GLY A 246 8.08 8.54 7.10
CA GLY A 246 9.18 9.18 6.42
C GLY A 246 9.12 8.89 4.92
N ASN A 247 9.81 9.71 4.16
CA ASN A 247 10.03 9.49 2.75
C ASN A 247 11.53 9.66 2.48
N VAL A 248 12.15 8.62 1.94
CA VAL A 248 13.57 8.58 1.59
C VAL A 248 13.78 8.58 0.07
N GLY A 249 12.75 8.88 -0.70
CA GLY A 249 12.85 9.09 -2.14
C GLY A 249 13.52 10.42 -2.48
N GLU A 250 13.99 10.53 -3.71
CA GLU A 250 14.66 11.73 -4.23
C GLU A 250 13.68 12.90 -4.47
N GLY A 251 12.37 12.63 -4.42
CA GLY A 251 11.36 13.62 -4.69
C GLY A 251 11.14 13.82 -6.18
N GLU A 252 10.84 15.05 -6.56
CA GLU A 252 10.62 15.45 -7.95
C GLU A 252 11.90 16.02 -8.56
N TYR A 253 12.28 15.48 -9.71
CA TYR A 253 13.42 16.00 -10.48
C TYR A 253 13.17 15.81 -11.99
N TYR A 254 13.81 16.64 -12.77
CA TYR A 254 13.79 16.56 -14.23
C TYR A 254 15.11 15.90 -14.68
N ALA A 255 15.00 14.93 -15.57
CA ALA A 255 16.18 14.55 -16.34
C ALA A 255 16.58 15.78 -17.17
N ALA A 256 17.89 16.00 -17.36
CA ALA A 256 18.38 17.07 -18.22
C ALA A 256 17.58 17.02 -19.53
N PRO A 257 17.06 18.17 -20.01
CA PRO A 257 16.37 18.18 -21.29
C PRO A 257 17.35 17.59 -22.33
N PRO A 258 16.93 16.67 -23.19
CA PRO A 258 17.78 16.30 -24.28
C PRO A 258 18.06 17.60 -25.03
N LEU A 259 19.31 17.93 -25.16
CA LEU A 259 19.75 18.93 -26.13
C LEU A 259 19.04 18.54 -27.42
N ALA A 260 18.48 19.53 -28.11
CA ALA A 260 17.59 19.37 -29.25
C ALA A 260 18.00 18.16 -30.12
N PRO A 261 17.04 17.36 -30.62
CA PRO A 261 17.37 16.28 -31.51
C PRO A 261 18.15 16.83 -32.71
N ASP A 262 19.31 16.24 -32.96
CA ASP A 262 20.09 16.47 -34.16
C ASP A 262 19.25 16.19 -35.41
#